data_fd958b36225e72e660902333318a626d
#
_entry.id   fd958b36225e72e660902333318a626d
#
_cell.length_a   1.000
_cell.length_b   1.000
_cell.length_c   1.000
_cell.angle_alpha   90.00
_cell.angle_beta   90.00
_cell.angle_gamma   90.00
#
_symmetry.space_group_name_H-M   'P 1'
#
loop_
_entity.id
_entity.type
_entity.pdbx_description
1 polymer ?
#
loop_
_entity_poly.entity_id
_entity_poly.type
_entity_poly.pdbx_seq_one_letter_code
_entity_poly.pdbx_strand_id
1 'polypeptide(L)'
;MTLPALLAFLHHVAAFTLVAALAVEFVLIREEITLLATRRLLLADLVYGAAAGSVLAVGLLRVFFFEKGPHYYLHSAPFIAKVSFFALVALLSIYPTVVFASWRPAVKLGEPPRADARKIRRIRSLIHWELAAVVVLIFCAALMARGIGVPV
;
A
#
# COMPACT_ATOMS: atom_id res chain seq x y z
N MET A 1 -5.32 -27.02 7.45
CA MET A 1 -4.59 -25.72 7.56
C MET A 1 -5.10 -25.02 8.81
N THR A 2 -4.23 -24.58 9.73
CA THR A 2 -4.68 -23.87 10.93
C THR A 2 -5.11 -22.45 10.58
N LEU A 3 -6.09 -21.89 11.29
CA LEU A 3 -6.59 -20.53 11.03
C LEU A 3 -5.48 -19.46 11.09
N PRO A 4 -4.51 -19.50 12.05
CA PRO A 4 -3.36 -18.58 12.03
C PRO A 4 -2.51 -18.67 10.76
N ALA A 5 -2.29 -19.88 10.23
CA ALA A 5 -1.53 -20.04 8.98
C ALA A 5 -2.27 -19.48 7.77
N LEU A 6 -3.60 -19.63 7.72
CA LEU A 6 -4.43 -19.03 6.67
C LEU A 6 -4.37 -17.50 6.73
N LEU A 7 -4.51 -16.90 7.92
CA LEU A 7 -4.41 -15.44 8.09
C LEU A 7 -3.02 -14.92 7.72
N ALA A 8 -1.94 -15.66 8.07
CA ALA A 8 -0.60 -15.32 7.65
C ALA A 8 -0.47 -15.33 6.12
N PHE A 9 -0.98 -16.35 5.46
CA PHE A 9 -0.99 -16.47 4.00
C PHE A 9 -1.76 -15.30 3.36
N LEU A 10 -2.98 -15.03 3.81
CA LEU A 10 -3.80 -13.93 3.28
C LEU A 10 -3.13 -12.57 3.46
N HIS A 11 -2.49 -12.33 4.62
CA HIS A 11 -1.74 -11.11 4.86
C HIS A 11 -0.58 -10.94 3.85
N HIS A 12 0.16 -12.00 3.56
CA HIS A 12 1.25 -11.95 2.58
C HIS A 12 0.72 -11.73 1.16
N VAL A 13 -0.34 -12.44 0.76
CA VAL A 13 -0.96 -12.22 -0.55
C VAL A 13 -1.41 -10.78 -0.71
N ALA A 14 -2.09 -10.22 0.30
CA ALA A 14 -2.52 -8.81 0.27
C ALA A 14 -1.32 -7.85 0.20
N ALA A 15 -0.23 -8.12 0.95
CA ALA A 15 0.98 -7.31 0.92
C ALA A 15 1.67 -7.34 -0.45
N PHE A 16 1.82 -8.51 -1.07
CA PHE A 16 2.37 -8.62 -2.42
C PHE A 16 1.48 -7.94 -3.47
N THR A 17 0.16 -8.06 -3.35
CA THR A 17 -0.80 -7.38 -4.23
C THR A 17 -0.67 -5.86 -4.10
N LEU A 18 -0.53 -5.34 -2.88
CA LEU A 18 -0.30 -3.91 -2.63
C LEU A 18 0.96 -3.41 -3.34
N VAL A 19 2.08 -4.12 -3.16
CA VAL A 19 3.36 -3.75 -3.80
C VAL A 19 3.26 -3.80 -5.32
N ALA A 20 2.63 -4.85 -5.86
CA ALA A 20 2.43 -5.00 -7.31
C ALA A 20 1.55 -3.87 -7.88
N ALA A 21 0.44 -3.53 -7.23
CA ALA A 21 -0.44 -2.44 -7.66
C ALA A 21 0.29 -1.09 -7.64
N LEU A 22 1.04 -0.79 -6.56
CA LEU A 22 1.83 0.43 -6.46
C LEU A 22 2.94 0.51 -7.54
N ALA A 23 3.58 -0.63 -7.86
CA ALA A 23 4.56 -0.70 -8.95
C ALA A 23 3.91 -0.44 -10.31
N VAL A 24 2.71 -0.95 -10.55
CA VAL A 24 1.92 -0.68 -11.76
C VAL A 24 1.58 0.81 -11.86
N GLU A 25 1.12 1.44 -10.78
CA GLU A 25 0.86 2.88 -10.75
C GLU A 25 2.12 3.69 -11.07
N PHE A 26 3.26 3.30 -10.49
CA PHE A 26 4.55 3.94 -10.72
C PHE A 26 4.98 3.90 -12.19
N VAL A 27 4.70 2.82 -12.90
CA VAL A 27 4.97 2.70 -14.33
C VAL A 27 3.98 3.53 -15.13
N LEU A 28 2.68 3.33 -14.90
CA LEU A 28 1.62 3.97 -15.68
C LEU A 28 1.61 5.50 -15.57
N ILE A 29 1.93 6.07 -14.40
CA ILE A 29 1.96 7.52 -14.21
C ILE A 29 3.13 8.19 -14.97
N ARG A 30 4.07 7.42 -15.48
CA ARG A 30 5.20 7.89 -16.30
C ARG A 30 4.89 7.88 -17.80
N GLU A 31 3.89 7.16 -18.20
CA GLU A 31 3.40 7.12 -19.57
C GLU A 31 2.56 8.36 -19.90
N GLU A 32 2.20 8.51 -21.16
CA GLU A 32 1.23 9.51 -21.60
C GLU A 32 -0.16 9.19 -21.03
N ILE A 33 -0.85 10.22 -20.50
CA ILE A 33 -2.15 10.06 -19.87
C ILE A 33 -3.24 9.93 -20.95
N THR A 34 -3.29 8.76 -21.56
CA THR A 34 -4.36 8.36 -22.50
C THR A 34 -5.57 7.84 -21.74
N LEU A 35 -6.71 7.69 -22.43
CA LEU A 35 -7.90 7.06 -21.83
C LEU A 35 -7.62 5.65 -21.31
N LEU A 36 -6.86 4.85 -22.06
CA LEU A 36 -6.53 3.48 -21.66
C LEU A 36 -5.58 3.45 -20.46
N ALA A 37 -4.52 4.27 -20.48
CA ALA A 37 -3.60 4.40 -19.34
C ALA A 37 -4.35 4.85 -18.07
N THR A 38 -5.26 5.81 -18.20
CA THR A 38 -6.09 6.29 -17.08
C THR A 38 -6.99 5.20 -16.51
N ARG A 39 -7.65 4.40 -17.37
CA ARG A 39 -8.47 3.26 -16.91
C ARG A 39 -7.66 2.23 -16.13
N ARG A 40 -6.46 1.91 -16.62
CA ARG A 40 -5.54 0.99 -15.94
C ARG A 40 -5.06 1.56 -14.62
N LEU A 41 -4.76 2.86 -14.56
CA LEU A 41 -4.33 3.56 -13.36
C LEU A 41 -5.42 3.56 -12.29
N LEU A 42 -6.68 3.85 -12.67
CA LEU A 42 -7.83 3.78 -11.75
C LEU A 42 -8.08 2.36 -11.21
N LEU A 43 -7.83 1.34 -12.02
CA LEU A 43 -7.93 -0.04 -11.56
C LEU A 43 -6.79 -0.41 -10.61
N ALA A 44 -5.56 0.02 -10.90
CA ALA A 44 -4.41 -0.20 -10.04
C ALA A 44 -4.61 0.46 -8.66
N ASP A 45 -5.08 1.72 -8.62
CA ASP A 45 -5.40 2.46 -7.39
C ASP A 45 -6.50 1.75 -6.56
N LEU A 46 -7.55 1.23 -7.23
CA LEU A 46 -8.58 0.46 -6.56
C LEU A 46 -8.03 -0.83 -5.93
N VAL A 47 -7.20 -1.58 -6.66
CA VAL A 47 -6.55 -2.80 -6.19
C VAL A 47 -5.59 -2.48 -5.05
N TYR A 48 -4.81 -1.41 -5.17
CA TYR A 48 -3.92 -0.91 -4.13
C TYR A 48 -4.69 -0.60 -2.84
N GLY A 49 -5.77 0.17 -2.91
CA GLY A 49 -6.59 0.54 -1.75
C GLY A 49 -7.24 -0.69 -1.09
N ALA A 50 -7.79 -1.63 -1.88
CA ALA A 50 -8.37 -2.87 -1.37
C ALA A 50 -7.30 -3.75 -0.69
N ALA A 51 -6.12 -3.87 -1.29
CA ALA A 51 -4.99 -4.62 -0.72
C ALA A 51 -4.49 -3.98 0.58
N ALA A 52 -4.36 -2.64 0.64
CA ALA A 52 -3.96 -1.90 1.84
C ALA A 52 -4.95 -2.12 3.00
N GLY A 53 -6.26 -2.03 2.72
CA GLY A 53 -7.32 -2.34 3.68
C GLY A 53 -7.23 -3.78 4.19
N SER A 54 -6.97 -4.73 3.30
CA SER A 54 -6.81 -6.16 3.64
C SER A 54 -5.57 -6.41 4.50
N VAL A 55 -4.43 -5.78 4.16
CA VAL A 55 -3.19 -5.86 4.97
C VAL A 55 -3.45 -5.35 6.38
N LEU A 56 -4.14 -4.22 6.51
CA LEU A 56 -4.46 -3.63 7.80
C LEU A 56 -5.41 -4.53 8.60
N ALA A 57 -6.54 -4.91 8.01
CA ALA A 57 -7.56 -5.72 8.69
C ALA A 57 -7.00 -7.08 9.16
N VAL A 58 -6.36 -7.83 8.26
CA VAL A 58 -5.77 -9.13 8.60
C VAL A 58 -4.59 -8.96 9.55
N GLY A 59 -3.79 -7.90 9.40
CA GLY A 59 -2.68 -7.60 10.30
C GLY A 59 -3.15 -7.33 11.74
N LEU A 60 -4.22 -6.54 11.91
CA LEU A 60 -4.82 -6.28 13.23
C LEU A 60 -5.43 -7.55 13.84
N LEU A 61 -6.19 -8.32 13.05
CA LEU A 61 -6.73 -9.61 13.50
C LEU A 61 -5.64 -10.54 14.04
N ARG A 62 -4.51 -10.63 13.34
CA ARG A 62 -3.37 -11.44 13.79
C ARG A 62 -2.81 -10.95 15.12
N VAL A 63 -2.54 -9.67 15.25
CA VAL A 63 -1.94 -9.08 16.47
C VAL A 63 -2.85 -9.24 17.68
N PHE A 64 -4.17 -9.03 17.51
CA PHE A 64 -5.09 -9.03 18.66
C PHE A 64 -5.57 -10.43 19.05
N PHE A 65 -5.71 -11.37 18.12
CA PHE A 65 -6.41 -12.63 18.39
C PHE A 65 -5.58 -13.91 18.14
N PHE A 66 -4.54 -13.84 17.29
CA PHE A 66 -3.88 -15.06 16.81
C PHE A 66 -2.37 -15.12 17.02
N GLU A 67 -1.76 -14.06 17.53
CA GLU A 67 -0.31 -13.95 17.75
C GLU A 67 -0.03 -13.72 19.25
N LYS A 68 1.14 -13.18 19.57
CA LYS A 68 1.62 -12.95 20.94
C LYS A 68 0.89 -11.84 21.72
N GLY A 69 -0.12 -11.24 21.11
CA GLY A 69 -0.93 -10.19 21.70
C GLY A 69 -0.35 -8.77 21.58
N PRO A 70 -1.20 -7.74 21.75
CA PRO A 70 -0.82 -6.35 21.50
C PRO A 70 0.30 -5.86 22.42
N HIS A 71 0.36 -6.31 23.67
CA HIS A 71 1.42 -5.92 24.62
C HIS A 71 2.82 -6.26 24.08
N TYR A 72 3.00 -7.45 23.52
CA TYR A 72 4.28 -7.88 22.95
C TYR A 72 4.70 -7.00 21.76
N TYR A 73 3.77 -6.72 20.84
CA TYR A 73 4.05 -5.97 19.63
C TYR A 73 4.27 -4.48 19.89
N LEU A 74 3.55 -3.87 20.83
CA LEU A 74 3.71 -2.46 21.19
C LEU A 74 5.08 -2.15 21.86
N HIS A 75 5.79 -3.18 22.37
CA HIS A 75 7.15 -3.04 22.87
C HIS A 75 8.23 -3.47 21.86
N SER A 76 7.83 -3.80 20.64
CA SER A 76 8.74 -4.18 19.56
C SER A 76 9.05 -2.97 18.67
N ALA A 77 10.31 -2.50 18.68
CA ALA A 77 10.73 -1.36 17.85
C ALA A 77 10.47 -1.58 16.34
N PRO A 78 10.77 -2.77 15.73
CA PRO A 78 10.46 -3.02 14.33
C PRO A 78 8.96 -3.02 14.04
N PHE A 79 8.11 -3.43 14.99
CA PHE A 79 6.66 -3.38 14.81
C PHE A 79 6.14 -1.95 14.79
N ILE A 80 6.59 -1.11 15.74
CA ILE A 80 6.22 0.32 15.79
C ILE A 80 6.68 1.01 14.50
N ALA A 81 7.92 0.77 14.06
CA ALA A 81 8.43 1.30 12.81
C ALA A 81 7.56 0.86 11.62
N LYS A 82 7.23 -0.43 11.52
CA LYS A 82 6.37 -0.98 10.48
C LYS A 82 5.00 -0.29 10.44
N VAL A 83 4.33 -0.12 11.57
CA VAL A 83 3.02 0.55 11.65
C VAL A 83 3.13 2.03 11.27
N SER A 84 4.19 2.71 11.73
CA SER A 84 4.44 4.13 11.39
C SER A 84 4.68 4.32 9.89
N PHE A 85 5.50 3.47 9.27
CA PHE A 85 5.73 3.52 7.83
C PHE A 85 4.48 3.13 7.03
N PHE A 86 3.66 2.20 7.51
CA PHE A 86 2.39 1.89 6.87
C PHE A 86 1.42 3.08 6.92
N ALA A 87 1.34 3.77 8.06
CA ALA A 87 0.55 5.00 8.19
C ALA A 87 1.08 6.11 7.26
N LEU A 88 2.41 6.26 7.15
CA LEU A 88 3.03 7.20 6.22
C LEU A 88 2.65 6.88 4.76
N VAL A 89 2.75 5.62 4.34
CA VAL A 89 2.35 5.18 2.99
C VAL A 89 0.87 5.50 2.75
N ALA A 90 0.00 5.18 3.71
CA ALA A 90 -1.43 5.49 3.60
C ALA A 90 -1.71 7.00 3.47
N LEU A 91 -0.98 7.85 4.19
CA LEU A 91 -1.11 9.30 4.08
C LEU A 91 -0.60 9.83 2.73
N LEU A 92 0.52 9.31 2.23
CA LEU A 92 1.08 9.70 0.94
C LEU A 92 0.14 9.32 -0.22
N SER A 93 -0.56 8.18 -0.12
CA SER A 93 -1.49 7.68 -1.15
C SER A 93 -2.79 8.48 -1.27
N ILE A 94 -3.17 9.26 -0.24
CA ILE A 94 -4.42 10.05 -0.28
C ILE A 94 -4.44 11.00 -1.48
N TYR A 95 -3.35 11.72 -1.72
CA TYR A 95 -3.31 12.69 -2.81
C TYR A 95 -3.40 12.05 -4.20
N PRO A 96 -2.59 11.03 -4.56
CA PRO A 96 -2.76 10.29 -5.80
C PRO A 96 -4.18 9.76 -6.01
N THR A 97 -4.74 9.05 -5.02
CA THR A 97 -6.08 8.47 -5.09
C THR A 97 -7.16 9.53 -5.31
N VAL A 98 -7.11 10.68 -4.63
CA VAL A 98 -8.06 11.78 -4.83
C VAL A 98 -7.96 12.35 -6.25
N VAL A 99 -6.74 12.54 -6.76
CA VAL A 99 -6.55 13.02 -8.13
C VAL A 99 -7.06 12.00 -9.15
N PHE A 100 -6.75 10.71 -8.98
CA PHE A 100 -7.26 9.65 -9.86
C PHE A 100 -8.77 9.57 -9.81
N ALA A 101 -9.38 9.65 -8.63
CA ALA A 101 -10.84 9.71 -8.49
C ALA A 101 -11.45 10.88 -9.25
N SER A 102 -10.79 12.04 -9.31
CA SER A 102 -11.26 13.21 -10.06
C SER A 102 -11.28 13.01 -11.58
N TRP A 103 -10.56 12.01 -12.10
CA TRP A 103 -10.55 11.68 -13.53
C TRP A 103 -11.66 10.72 -13.96
N ARG A 104 -12.36 10.09 -13.01
CA ARG A 104 -13.46 9.14 -13.29
C ARG A 104 -14.56 9.69 -14.19
N PRO A 105 -15.03 10.96 -14.04
CA PRO A 105 -16.07 11.50 -14.93
C PRO A 105 -15.64 11.55 -16.39
N ALA A 106 -14.41 12.03 -16.69
CA ALA A 106 -13.88 12.06 -18.05
C ALA A 106 -13.79 10.66 -18.66
N VAL A 107 -13.28 9.70 -17.87
CA VAL A 107 -13.18 8.30 -18.30
C VAL A 107 -14.54 7.67 -18.61
N LYS A 108 -15.60 8.03 -17.84
CA LYS A 108 -16.98 7.59 -18.12
C LYS A 108 -17.52 8.15 -19.43
N LEU A 109 -17.10 9.35 -19.81
CA LEU A 109 -17.46 9.97 -21.10
C LEU A 109 -16.61 9.46 -22.26
N GLY A 110 -15.64 8.58 -22.01
CA GLY A 110 -14.73 8.07 -23.03
C GLY A 110 -13.62 9.04 -23.44
N GLU A 111 -13.36 10.06 -22.61
CA GLU A 111 -12.37 11.10 -22.88
C GLU A 111 -11.14 10.95 -21.97
N PRO A 112 -9.92 11.25 -22.46
CA PRO A 112 -8.74 11.33 -21.59
C PRO A 112 -8.89 12.54 -20.64
N PRO A 113 -8.48 12.39 -19.36
CA PRO A 113 -8.58 13.50 -18.42
C PRO A 113 -7.57 14.59 -18.76
N ARG A 114 -7.92 15.84 -18.48
CA ARG A 114 -6.98 16.97 -18.55
C ARG A 114 -6.03 16.91 -17.36
N ALA A 115 -4.86 16.35 -17.60
CA ALA A 115 -3.84 16.18 -16.57
C ALA A 115 -2.87 17.38 -16.56
N ASP A 116 -2.84 18.11 -15.43
CA ASP A 116 -1.86 19.17 -15.20
C ASP A 116 -0.47 18.55 -14.93
N ALA A 117 0.55 19.04 -15.67
CA ALA A 117 1.92 18.58 -15.53
C ALA A 117 2.49 18.70 -14.09
N ARG A 118 2.04 19.72 -13.33
CA ARG A 118 2.43 19.87 -11.92
C ARG A 118 1.84 18.77 -11.06
N LYS A 119 0.57 18.42 -11.25
CA LYS A 119 -0.10 17.32 -10.54
C LYS A 119 0.60 16.00 -10.83
N ILE A 120 0.89 15.71 -12.10
CA ILE A 120 1.60 14.49 -12.50
C ILE A 120 2.98 14.39 -11.83
N ARG A 121 3.77 15.45 -11.83
CA ARG A 121 5.08 15.46 -11.16
C ARG A 121 4.95 15.19 -9.66
N ARG A 122 3.95 15.79 -9.00
CA ARG A 122 3.70 15.57 -7.58
C ARG A 122 3.32 14.13 -7.28
N ILE A 123 2.41 13.55 -8.08
CA ILE A 123 2.01 12.14 -7.95
C ILE A 123 3.22 11.22 -8.14
N ARG A 124 4.04 11.42 -9.17
CA ARG A 124 5.28 10.64 -9.39
C ARG A 124 6.21 10.67 -8.18
N SER A 125 6.39 11.85 -7.59
CA SER A 125 7.21 12.00 -6.38
C SER A 125 6.61 11.25 -5.19
N LEU A 126 5.30 11.36 -4.97
CA LEU A 126 4.62 10.67 -3.86
C LEU A 126 4.71 9.16 -3.99
N ILE A 127 4.38 8.60 -5.16
CA ILE A 127 4.49 7.16 -5.42
C ILE A 127 5.93 6.66 -5.25
N HIS A 128 6.93 7.46 -5.64
CA HIS A 128 8.34 7.11 -5.39
C HIS A 128 8.64 6.99 -3.89
N TRP A 129 8.17 7.94 -3.07
CA TRP A 129 8.35 7.89 -1.63
C TRP A 129 7.54 6.76 -0.97
N GLU A 130 6.36 6.45 -1.49
CA GLU A 130 5.59 5.28 -1.06
C GLU A 130 6.35 3.97 -1.30
N LEU A 131 6.94 3.80 -2.49
CA LEU A 131 7.78 2.63 -2.79
C LEU A 131 9.00 2.54 -1.87
N ALA A 132 9.68 3.67 -1.60
CA ALA A 132 10.80 3.71 -0.66
C ALA A 132 10.35 3.30 0.76
N ALA A 133 9.21 3.81 1.23
CA ALA A 133 8.65 3.46 2.53
C ALA A 133 8.24 1.97 2.59
N VAL A 134 7.72 1.41 1.50
CA VAL A 134 7.39 -0.02 1.40
C VAL A 134 8.64 -0.90 1.52
N VAL A 135 9.77 -0.49 0.95
CA VAL A 135 11.05 -1.21 1.13
C VAL A 135 11.44 -1.25 2.62
N VAL A 136 11.28 -0.14 3.34
CA VAL A 136 11.53 -0.09 4.80
C VAL A 136 10.54 -0.99 5.55
N LEU A 137 9.26 -1.03 5.14
CA LEU A 137 8.26 -1.94 5.71
C LEU A 137 8.68 -3.41 5.58
N ILE A 138 9.15 -3.81 4.41
CA ILE A 138 9.63 -5.18 4.15
C ILE A 138 10.84 -5.48 5.02
N PHE A 139 11.77 -4.54 5.16
CA PHE A 139 12.93 -4.67 6.02
C PHE A 139 12.53 -4.86 7.50
N CYS A 140 11.62 -4.02 8.03
CA CYS A 140 11.09 -4.17 9.38
C CYS A 140 10.42 -5.53 9.58
N ALA A 141 9.66 -6.02 8.59
CA ALA A 141 9.05 -7.35 8.65
C ALA A 141 10.10 -8.47 8.71
N ALA A 142 11.19 -8.34 7.96
CA ALA A 142 12.31 -9.29 7.99
C ALA A 142 13.04 -9.29 9.35
N LEU A 143 13.26 -8.13 9.97
CA LEU A 143 13.81 -8.02 11.32
C LEU A 143 12.93 -8.73 12.36
N MET A 144 11.62 -8.49 12.30
CA MET A 144 10.65 -9.15 13.19
C MET A 144 10.67 -10.67 13.03
N ALA A 145 10.75 -11.17 11.78
CA ALA A 145 10.82 -12.60 11.50
C ALA A 145 12.10 -13.27 12.09
N ARG A 146 13.17 -12.50 12.27
CA ARG A 146 14.43 -12.94 12.90
C ARG A 146 14.48 -12.72 14.40
N GLY A 147 13.41 -12.19 15.01
CA GLY A 147 13.39 -11.87 16.46
C GLY A 147 14.29 -10.70 16.85
N ILE A 148 14.71 -9.86 15.90
CA ILE A 148 15.58 -8.70 16.18
C ILE A 148 14.72 -7.53 16.65
N GLY A 149 15.10 -6.92 17.80
CA GLY A 149 14.39 -5.75 18.35
C GLY A 149 13.01 -6.07 18.93
N VAL A 150 12.77 -7.31 19.30
CA VAL A 150 11.58 -7.74 20.04
C VAL A 150 11.91 -7.95 21.51
N PRO A 151 10.94 -7.78 22.45
CA PRO A 151 11.15 -8.07 23.86
C PRO A 151 11.51 -9.55 24.05
N VAL A 152 12.45 -9.81 24.95
CA VAL A 152 12.84 -11.17 25.41
C VAL A 152 11.78 -11.68 26.37
#